data_644ac5bf0fb6394de4d9859b916a832c
#
_entry.id   644ac5bf0fb6394de4d9859b916a832c
#
_cell.length_a   1.000
_cell.length_b   1.000
_cell.length_c   1.000
_cell.angle_alpha   90.00
_cell.angle_beta   90.00
_cell.angle_gamma   90.00
#
_symmetry.space_group_name_H-M   'P 1'
#
loop_
_entity.id
_entity.type
_entity.pdbx_description
1 polymer ?
#
loop_
_entity_poly.entity_id
_entity_poly.type
_entity_poly.pdbx_seq_one_letter_code
_entity_poly.pdbx_strand_id
1 'polypeptide(L)'
;MLTPEFLKNQRVLFVEDEELAREKLAKLLSKLFKEVILASNGLEGLEKYEKSKITNEKIDLIISDINMPIMNGLEMLEKIREIDPYIPLIFTTARSETENLLRAIDLNVSNYIIKPIDTSLLVRKISEVCEKKYFETELKDKEKELQKYLDAVDSVTLIYKMDEDGNISFANKSLLEESKYTLEELKTVNFNDLIHPDVPKQSIENTWKIIKDGKIWTGNTKFISKDKESFYLKNTI
;
A
#
# COMPACT_ATOMS: atom_id res chain seq x y z
N MET A 1 12.67 2.67 -14.90
CA MET A 1 13.30 1.34 -14.89
C MET A 1 14.15 1.24 -13.63
N LEU A 2 13.84 0.26 -12.78
CA LEU A 2 14.73 -0.06 -11.67
C LEU A 2 16.11 -0.46 -12.22
N THR A 3 17.15 -0.02 -11.54
CA THR A 3 18.51 -0.37 -11.94
C THR A 3 18.76 -1.87 -11.74
N PRO A 4 19.67 -2.50 -12.48
CA PRO A 4 20.07 -3.89 -12.25
C PRO A 4 20.52 -4.17 -10.80
N GLU A 5 20.93 -3.15 -10.06
CA GLU A 5 21.28 -3.21 -8.63
C GLU A 5 20.09 -3.58 -7.73
N PHE A 6 18.87 -3.25 -8.10
CA PHE A 6 17.68 -3.61 -7.30
C PHE A 6 17.51 -5.12 -7.21
N LEU A 7 17.65 -5.85 -8.34
CA LEU A 7 17.54 -7.31 -8.35
C LEU A 7 18.66 -7.98 -7.55
N LYS A 8 19.84 -7.34 -7.45
CA LYS A 8 20.98 -7.83 -6.66
C LYS A 8 20.71 -7.90 -5.15
N ASN A 9 19.63 -7.32 -4.68
CA ASN A 9 19.18 -7.42 -3.30
C ASN A 9 18.04 -8.41 -3.10
N GLN A 10 17.51 -8.99 -4.19
CA GLN A 10 16.35 -9.87 -4.19
C GLN A 10 16.77 -11.35 -4.19
N ARG A 11 15.94 -12.20 -3.59
CA ARG A 11 16.07 -13.67 -3.61
C ARG A 11 14.98 -14.26 -4.49
N VAL A 12 15.32 -15.19 -5.36
CA VAL A 12 14.39 -15.88 -6.24
C VAL A 12 14.36 -17.38 -5.95
N LEU A 13 13.15 -17.93 -5.84
CA LEU A 13 12.92 -19.38 -5.86
C LEU A 13 12.66 -19.79 -7.32
N PHE A 14 13.50 -20.66 -7.84
CA PHE A 14 13.37 -21.20 -9.20
C PHE A 14 13.09 -22.70 -9.15
N VAL A 15 11.93 -23.10 -9.69
CA VAL A 15 11.40 -24.48 -9.66
C VAL A 15 11.30 -25.00 -11.08
N GLU A 16 12.05 -26.04 -11.40
CA GLU A 16 12.11 -26.69 -12.72
C GLU A 16 12.54 -28.14 -12.52
N ASP A 17 11.83 -29.10 -13.08
CA ASP A 17 12.11 -30.54 -12.90
C ASP A 17 13.26 -31.00 -13.81
N GLU A 18 13.39 -30.43 -15.01
CA GLU A 18 14.48 -30.77 -15.94
C GLU A 18 15.81 -30.20 -15.46
N GLU A 19 16.75 -31.06 -15.07
CA GLU A 19 18.04 -30.69 -14.47
C GLU A 19 18.87 -29.74 -15.37
N LEU A 20 18.97 -30.04 -16.67
CA LEU A 20 19.74 -29.22 -17.61
C LEU A 20 19.14 -27.83 -17.80
N ALA A 21 17.80 -27.73 -17.88
CA ALA A 21 17.09 -26.47 -17.96
C ALA A 21 17.27 -25.65 -16.66
N ARG A 22 17.12 -26.34 -15.52
CA ARG A 22 17.31 -25.75 -14.19
C ARG A 22 18.69 -25.16 -14.01
N GLU A 23 19.76 -25.90 -14.33
CA GLU A 23 21.13 -25.41 -14.24
C GLU A 23 21.43 -24.25 -15.19
N LYS A 24 20.96 -24.33 -16.42
CA LYS A 24 21.19 -23.30 -17.45
C LYS A 24 20.56 -21.96 -17.01
N LEU A 25 19.31 -21.99 -16.54
CA LEU A 25 18.62 -20.77 -16.10
C LEU A 25 19.14 -20.29 -14.76
N ALA A 26 19.51 -21.18 -13.84
CA ALA A 26 20.13 -20.80 -12.57
C ALA A 26 21.41 -19.97 -12.77
N LYS A 27 22.24 -20.31 -13.76
CA LYS A 27 23.45 -19.52 -14.13
C LYS A 27 23.11 -18.11 -14.62
N LEU A 28 21.97 -17.91 -15.28
CA LEU A 28 21.50 -16.59 -15.69
C LEU A 28 20.98 -15.82 -14.48
N LEU A 29 20.09 -16.45 -13.71
CA LEU A 29 19.43 -15.83 -12.57
C LEU A 29 20.44 -15.41 -11.47
N SER A 30 21.50 -16.20 -11.24
CA SER A 30 22.56 -15.86 -10.28
C SER A 30 23.37 -14.60 -10.66
N LYS A 31 23.32 -14.17 -11.92
CA LYS A 31 23.89 -12.89 -12.33
C LYS A 31 22.98 -11.71 -12.02
N LEU A 32 21.67 -11.95 -11.85
CA LEU A 32 20.66 -10.92 -11.64
C LEU A 32 20.30 -10.77 -10.16
N PHE A 33 20.15 -11.88 -9.46
CA PHE A 33 19.66 -11.93 -8.08
C PHE A 33 20.80 -12.06 -7.06
N LYS A 34 20.50 -11.71 -5.82
CA LYS A 34 21.37 -11.95 -4.66
C LYS A 34 21.58 -13.44 -4.43
N GLU A 35 20.50 -14.21 -4.53
CA GLU A 35 20.48 -15.63 -4.28
C GLU A 35 19.40 -16.30 -5.14
N VAL A 36 19.72 -17.49 -5.63
CA VAL A 36 18.80 -18.34 -6.39
C VAL A 36 18.62 -19.65 -5.61
N ILE A 37 17.43 -19.85 -5.12
CA ILE A 37 17.02 -21.06 -4.41
C ILE A 37 16.43 -21.99 -5.46
N LEU A 38 16.99 -23.17 -5.64
CA LEU A 38 16.56 -24.13 -6.66
C LEU A 38 15.66 -25.20 -6.05
N ALA A 39 14.65 -25.64 -6.79
CA ALA A 39 13.82 -26.79 -6.47
C ALA A 39 13.54 -27.60 -7.74
N SER A 40 13.40 -28.92 -7.61
CA SER A 40 13.20 -29.86 -8.69
C SER A 40 11.73 -30.24 -8.94
N ASN A 41 10.81 -29.80 -8.07
CA ASN A 41 9.37 -30.03 -8.17
C ASN A 41 8.62 -29.07 -7.23
N GLY A 42 7.30 -29.00 -7.38
CA GLY A 42 6.47 -28.09 -6.59
C GLY A 42 6.49 -28.34 -5.08
N LEU A 43 6.61 -29.62 -4.66
CA LEU A 43 6.67 -29.95 -3.22
C LEU A 43 7.95 -29.41 -2.59
N GLU A 44 9.09 -29.64 -3.20
CA GLU A 44 10.38 -29.08 -2.75
C GLU A 44 10.36 -27.56 -2.77
N GLY A 45 9.73 -26.96 -3.79
CA GLY A 45 9.53 -25.52 -3.91
C GLY A 45 8.72 -24.96 -2.73
N LEU A 46 7.60 -25.59 -2.39
CA LEU A 46 6.75 -25.21 -1.25
C LEU A 46 7.52 -25.30 0.07
N GLU A 47 8.18 -26.42 0.34
CA GLU A 47 8.99 -26.61 1.57
C GLU A 47 10.07 -25.53 1.74
N LYS A 48 10.77 -25.19 0.66
CA LYS A 48 11.78 -24.12 0.66
C LYS A 48 11.17 -22.74 0.89
N TYR A 49 9.99 -22.50 0.33
CA TYR A 49 9.25 -21.26 0.55
C TYR A 49 8.81 -21.12 2.00
N GLU A 50 8.20 -22.16 2.58
CA GLU A 50 7.78 -22.18 3.99
C GLU A 50 8.97 -21.98 4.93
N LYS A 51 10.08 -22.70 4.68
CA LYS A 51 11.32 -22.53 5.45
C LYS A 51 11.82 -21.08 5.41
N SER A 52 11.74 -20.42 4.27
CA SER A 52 12.18 -19.02 4.12
C SER A 52 11.39 -18.04 5.01
N LYS A 53 10.12 -18.34 5.27
CA LYS A 53 9.29 -17.55 6.19
C LYS A 53 9.71 -17.73 7.65
N ILE A 54 10.13 -18.95 8.02
CA ILE A 54 10.59 -19.25 9.39
C ILE A 54 11.98 -18.65 9.67
N THR A 55 12.88 -18.75 8.69
CA THR A 55 14.26 -18.25 8.83
C THR A 55 14.39 -16.75 8.59
N ASN A 56 13.30 -16.06 8.27
CA ASN A 56 13.29 -14.64 7.86
C ASN A 56 14.17 -14.35 6.63
N GLU A 57 14.39 -15.36 5.81
CA GLU A 57 15.14 -15.29 4.55
C GLU A 57 14.18 -15.11 3.38
N LYS A 58 13.52 -13.97 3.33
CA LYS A 58 12.44 -13.66 2.41
C LYS A 58 12.78 -13.99 0.95
N ILE A 59 11.89 -14.76 0.30
CA ILE A 59 11.85 -14.91 -1.16
C ILE A 59 11.02 -13.77 -1.74
N ASP A 60 11.52 -13.11 -2.77
CA ASP A 60 10.92 -11.91 -3.36
C ASP A 60 10.21 -12.20 -4.68
N LEU A 61 10.60 -13.26 -5.37
CA LEU A 61 10.02 -13.73 -6.63
C LEU A 61 10.08 -15.25 -6.71
N ILE A 62 9.06 -15.85 -7.30
CA ILE A 62 9.05 -17.27 -7.69
C ILE A 62 9.03 -17.35 -9.21
N ILE A 63 9.87 -18.20 -9.79
CA ILE A 63 9.82 -18.60 -11.19
C ILE A 63 9.64 -20.12 -11.19
N SER A 64 8.58 -20.63 -11.81
CA SER A 64 8.26 -22.06 -11.76
C SER A 64 7.80 -22.58 -13.11
N ASP A 65 8.20 -23.82 -13.45
CA ASP A 65 7.47 -24.59 -14.44
C ASP A 65 6.07 -24.93 -13.89
N ILE A 66 5.12 -25.07 -14.80
CA ILE A 66 3.78 -25.55 -14.46
C ILE A 66 3.77 -27.06 -14.31
N ASN A 67 4.29 -27.79 -15.28
CA ASN A 67 4.21 -29.23 -15.34
C ASN A 67 5.45 -29.90 -14.73
N MET A 68 5.31 -30.36 -13.53
CA MET A 68 6.35 -31.05 -12.80
C MET A 68 5.77 -32.31 -12.11
N PRO A 69 6.60 -33.36 -11.88
CA PRO A 69 6.18 -34.52 -11.12
C PRO A 69 5.97 -34.18 -9.64
N ILE A 70 5.28 -35.07 -8.90
CA ILE A 70 5.02 -35.01 -7.46
C ILE A 70 3.99 -33.93 -7.10
N MET A 71 4.28 -32.68 -7.38
CA MET A 71 3.41 -31.51 -7.24
C MET A 71 3.69 -30.56 -8.40
N ASN A 72 2.68 -30.21 -9.14
CA ASN A 72 2.81 -29.24 -10.24
C ASN A 72 2.90 -27.78 -9.72
N GLY A 73 3.28 -26.86 -10.62
CA GLY A 73 3.48 -25.46 -10.24
C GLY A 73 2.20 -24.74 -9.79
N LEU A 74 1.03 -25.12 -10.33
CA LEU A 74 -0.26 -24.55 -9.93
C LEU A 74 -0.66 -25.00 -8.52
N GLU A 75 -0.54 -26.29 -8.23
CA GLU A 75 -0.79 -26.83 -6.89
C GLU A 75 0.13 -26.22 -5.83
N MET A 76 1.41 -26.02 -6.19
CA MET A 76 2.36 -25.31 -5.35
C MET A 76 1.89 -23.87 -5.10
N LEU A 77 1.48 -23.15 -6.15
CA LEU A 77 1.02 -21.77 -6.01
C LEU A 77 -0.23 -21.66 -5.16
N GLU A 78 -1.21 -22.56 -5.32
CA GLU A 78 -2.43 -22.58 -4.50
C GLU A 78 -2.08 -22.62 -3.01
N LYS A 79 -1.17 -23.51 -2.60
CA LYS A 79 -0.70 -23.61 -1.22
C LYS A 79 0.10 -22.38 -0.76
N ILE A 80 0.93 -21.84 -1.63
CA ILE A 80 1.68 -20.61 -1.33
C ILE A 80 0.75 -19.41 -1.16
N ARG A 81 -0.36 -19.32 -1.91
CA ARG A 81 -1.37 -18.25 -1.79
C ARG A 81 -2.11 -18.26 -0.45
N GLU A 82 -2.22 -19.41 0.21
CA GLU A 82 -2.74 -19.51 1.58
C GLU A 82 -1.81 -18.81 2.59
N ILE A 83 -0.50 -18.85 2.32
CA ILE A 83 0.54 -18.26 3.20
C ILE A 83 0.85 -16.80 2.83
N ASP A 84 0.96 -16.54 1.53
CA ASP A 84 1.31 -15.22 0.97
C ASP A 84 0.50 -14.94 -0.31
N PRO A 85 -0.64 -14.25 -0.17
CA PRO A 85 -1.50 -13.94 -1.31
C PRO A 85 -0.85 -13.07 -2.40
N TYR A 86 0.28 -12.39 -2.08
CA TYR A 86 0.84 -11.35 -2.91
C TYR A 86 2.28 -11.61 -3.38
N ILE A 87 2.86 -12.79 -3.11
CA ILE A 87 4.20 -13.11 -3.64
C ILE A 87 4.17 -13.10 -5.17
N PRO A 88 5.05 -12.36 -5.85
CA PRO A 88 5.14 -12.40 -7.29
C PRO A 88 5.55 -13.78 -7.78
N LEU A 89 4.87 -14.27 -8.82
CA LEU A 89 5.21 -15.52 -9.46
C LEU A 89 5.14 -15.40 -10.99
N ILE A 90 6.13 -15.95 -11.67
CA ILE A 90 6.20 -16.08 -13.13
C ILE A 90 6.20 -17.57 -13.46
N PHE A 91 5.23 -18.02 -14.25
CA PHE A 91 5.24 -19.38 -14.79
C PHE A 91 6.03 -19.48 -16.09
N THR A 92 6.72 -20.61 -16.25
CA THR A 92 7.21 -21.10 -17.55
C THR A 92 6.31 -22.25 -17.99
N THR A 93 5.90 -22.28 -19.28
CA THR A 93 4.89 -23.23 -19.75
C THR A 93 5.11 -23.61 -21.21
N ALA A 94 4.71 -24.81 -21.62
CA ALA A 94 4.68 -25.21 -23.01
C ALA A 94 3.45 -24.62 -23.75
N ARG A 95 3.53 -24.48 -25.06
CA ARG A 95 2.45 -23.89 -25.90
C ARG A 95 1.07 -24.58 -25.83
N SER A 96 1.03 -25.82 -25.37
CA SER A 96 -0.20 -26.67 -25.40
C SER A 96 -1.09 -26.57 -24.16
N GLU A 97 -0.83 -25.65 -23.23
CA GLU A 97 -1.40 -25.66 -21.88
C GLU A 97 -2.41 -24.53 -21.60
N THR A 98 -3.38 -24.37 -22.52
CA THR A 98 -4.38 -23.30 -22.43
C THR A 98 -5.28 -23.38 -21.19
N GLU A 99 -5.60 -24.58 -20.71
CA GLU A 99 -6.42 -24.77 -19.48
C GLU A 99 -5.67 -24.34 -18.23
N ASN A 100 -4.38 -24.65 -18.16
CA ASN A 100 -3.52 -24.24 -17.04
C ASN A 100 -3.37 -22.71 -16.97
N LEU A 101 -3.46 -22.04 -18.12
CA LEU A 101 -3.37 -20.58 -18.18
C LEU A 101 -4.57 -19.90 -17.52
N LEU A 102 -5.79 -20.43 -17.68
CA LEU A 102 -6.98 -19.89 -17.02
C LEU A 102 -6.88 -20.03 -15.50
N ARG A 103 -6.48 -21.19 -14.99
CA ARG A 103 -6.23 -21.36 -13.54
C ARG A 103 -5.14 -20.44 -13.01
N ALA A 104 -4.07 -20.21 -13.79
CA ALA A 104 -3.00 -19.29 -13.41
C ALA A 104 -3.52 -17.84 -13.27
N ILE A 105 -4.44 -17.39 -14.14
CA ILE A 105 -5.08 -16.09 -14.06
C ILE A 105 -5.90 -15.97 -12.78
N ASP A 106 -6.70 -16.96 -12.45
CA ASP A 106 -7.52 -17.00 -11.22
C ASP A 106 -6.65 -16.93 -9.94
N LEU A 107 -5.46 -17.53 -9.99
CA LEU A 107 -4.48 -17.49 -8.92
C LEU A 107 -3.63 -16.18 -8.89
N ASN A 108 -4.00 -15.19 -9.69
CA ASN A 108 -3.34 -13.90 -9.75
C ASN A 108 -1.81 -14.01 -10.01
N VAL A 109 -1.44 -14.79 -11.03
CA VAL A 109 -0.06 -14.94 -11.47
C VAL A 109 0.44 -13.62 -12.06
N SER A 110 1.66 -13.23 -11.71
CA SER A 110 2.22 -11.95 -12.15
C SER A 110 2.54 -11.93 -13.64
N ASN A 111 3.01 -13.07 -14.19
CA ASN A 111 3.30 -13.24 -15.60
C ASN A 111 3.50 -14.71 -15.99
N TYR A 112 3.55 -15.00 -17.29
CA TYR A 112 3.93 -16.31 -17.81
C TYR A 112 4.86 -16.17 -19.02
N ILE A 113 5.67 -17.19 -19.29
CA ILE A 113 6.62 -17.26 -20.40
C ILE A 113 6.50 -18.60 -21.08
N ILE A 114 6.29 -18.58 -22.39
CA ILE A 114 6.16 -19.78 -23.19
C ILE A 114 7.54 -20.34 -23.52
N LYS A 115 7.75 -21.65 -23.31
CA LYS A 115 8.96 -22.38 -23.73
C LYS A 115 9.00 -22.53 -25.28
N PRO A 116 10.15 -22.38 -25.96
CA PRO A 116 11.49 -22.22 -25.40
C PRO A 116 11.70 -20.81 -24.83
N ILE A 117 12.37 -20.74 -23.68
CA ILE A 117 12.53 -19.49 -22.93
C ILE A 117 13.54 -18.58 -23.66
N ASP A 118 13.04 -17.44 -24.14
CA ASP A 118 13.88 -16.31 -24.53
C ASP A 118 14.42 -15.60 -23.28
N THR A 119 15.73 -15.60 -23.12
CA THR A 119 16.39 -15.02 -21.94
C THR A 119 16.16 -13.51 -21.83
N SER A 120 16.08 -12.80 -22.96
CA SER A 120 15.81 -11.35 -22.98
C SER A 120 14.37 -11.06 -22.53
N LEU A 121 13.42 -11.87 -23.00
CA LEU A 121 12.03 -11.79 -22.57
C LEU A 121 11.89 -12.11 -21.08
N LEU A 122 12.56 -13.16 -20.59
CA LEU A 122 12.56 -13.53 -19.18
C LEU A 122 13.08 -12.39 -18.31
N VAL A 123 14.23 -11.81 -18.63
CA VAL A 123 14.81 -10.68 -17.87
C VAL A 123 13.87 -9.49 -17.86
N ARG A 124 13.27 -9.15 -19.00
CA ARG A 124 12.29 -8.07 -19.08
C ARG A 124 11.09 -8.33 -18.20
N LYS A 125 10.52 -9.55 -18.21
CA LYS A 125 9.36 -9.91 -17.38
C LYS A 125 9.69 -9.92 -15.89
N ILE A 126 10.85 -10.37 -15.51
CA ILE A 126 11.35 -10.27 -14.14
C ILE A 126 11.41 -8.80 -13.71
N SER A 127 11.99 -7.92 -14.53
CA SER A 127 12.09 -6.49 -14.22
C SER A 127 10.70 -5.86 -14.05
N GLU A 128 9.77 -6.10 -14.99
CA GLU A 128 8.40 -5.58 -14.94
C GLU A 128 7.68 -6.00 -13.64
N VAL A 129 7.79 -7.27 -13.26
CA VAL A 129 7.13 -7.83 -12.07
C VAL A 129 7.75 -7.27 -10.79
N CYS A 130 9.06 -7.23 -10.71
CA CYS A 130 9.77 -6.70 -9.54
C CYS A 130 9.59 -5.19 -9.38
N GLU A 131 9.60 -4.43 -10.48
CA GLU A 131 9.30 -2.99 -10.47
C GLU A 131 7.90 -2.71 -9.94
N LYS A 132 6.90 -3.40 -10.46
CA LYS A 132 5.51 -3.27 -10.00
C LYS A 132 5.41 -3.50 -8.49
N LYS A 133 5.99 -4.60 -8.01
CA LYS A 133 5.98 -4.94 -6.58
C LYS A 133 6.69 -3.92 -5.71
N TYR A 134 7.81 -3.40 -6.18
CA TYR A 134 8.56 -2.34 -5.51
C TYR A 134 7.72 -1.08 -5.33
N PHE A 135 7.13 -0.58 -6.42
CA PHE A 135 6.31 0.63 -6.36
C PHE A 135 5.04 0.47 -5.53
N GLU A 136 4.39 -0.70 -5.60
CA GLU A 136 3.23 -1.00 -4.73
C GLU A 136 3.62 -0.98 -3.24
N THR A 137 4.79 -1.51 -2.90
CA THR A 137 5.29 -1.51 -1.52
C THR A 137 5.66 -0.10 -1.08
N GLU A 138 6.39 0.66 -1.91
CA GLU A 138 6.78 2.03 -1.63
C GLU A 138 5.55 2.95 -1.43
N LEU A 139 4.55 2.81 -2.30
CA LEU A 139 3.30 3.57 -2.18
C LEU A 139 2.61 3.26 -0.84
N LYS A 140 2.47 1.99 -0.50
CA LYS A 140 1.85 1.56 0.76
C LYS A 140 2.60 2.06 2.01
N ASP A 141 3.93 2.10 1.94
CA ASP A 141 4.74 2.62 3.05
C ASP A 141 4.60 4.14 3.17
N LYS A 142 4.53 4.86 2.04
CA LYS A 142 4.25 6.30 2.02
C LYS A 142 2.85 6.65 2.51
N GLU A 143 1.85 5.86 2.14
CA GLU A 143 0.48 6.01 2.67
C GLU A 143 0.45 5.84 4.19
N LYS A 144 1.14 4.83 4.72
CA LYS A 144 1.24 4.62 6.18
C LYS A 144 1.99 5.75 6.88
N GLU A 145 3.06 6.26 6.28
CA GLU A 145 3.82 7.39 6.81
C GLU A 145 2.95 8.64 6.86
N LEU A 146 2.24 8.95 5.76
CA LEU A 146 1.31 10.07 5.68
C LEU A 146 0.20 9.96 6.73
N GLN A 147 -0.39 8.76 6.89
CA GLN A 147 -1.43 8.53 7.89
C GLN A 147 -0.91 8.83 9.32
N LYS A 148 0.33 8.41 9.64
CA LYS A 148 0.94 8.74 10.94
C LYS A 148 1.09 10.24 11.16
N TYR A 149 1.46 11.00 10.11
CA TYR A 149 1.54 12.46 10.21
C TYR A 149 0.16 13.08 10.41
N LEU A 150 -0.85 12.60 9.68
CA LEU A 150 -2.22 13.08 9.84
C LEU A 150 -2.75 12.79 11.26
N ASP A 151 -2.54 11.57 11.76
CA ASP A 151 -2.93 11.20 13.13
C ASP A 151 -2.22 12.05 14.18
N ALA A 152 -0.93 12.35 13.99
CA ALA A 152 -0.18 13.22 14.89
C ALA A 152 -0.72 14.65 14.89
N VAL A 153 -1.00 15.23 13.71
CA VAL A 153 -1.60 16.56 13.57
C VAL A 153 -3.00 16.56 14.18
N ASP A 154 -3.80 15.53 13.91
CA ASP A 154 -5.17 15.38 14.42
C ASP A 154 -5.23 15.31 15.95
N SER A 155 -4.18 14.76 16.58
CA SER A 155 -4.11 14.63 18.05
C SER A 155 -3.78 15.92 18.80
N VAL A 156 -3.18 16.92 18.11
CA VAL A 156 -2.67 18.15 18.75
C VAL A 156 -3.33 19.43 18.25
N THR A 157 -4.15 19.33 17.21
CA THR A 157 -4.84 20.49 16.60
C THR A 157 -6.33 20.25 16.52
N LEU A 158 -7.10 21.35 16.59
CA LEU A 158 -8.53 21.35 16.38
C LEU A 158 -8.78 21.85 14.96
N ILE A 159 -9.22 20.96 14.07
CA ILE A 159 -9.38 21.24 12.64
C ILE A 159 -10.85 21.20 12.26
N TYR A 160 -11.30 22.18 11.51
CA TYR A 160 -12.62 22.20 10.89
C TYR A 160 -12.55 22.77 9.47
N LYS A 161 -13.55 22.42 8.67
CA LYS A 161 -13.79 23.01 7.36
C LYS A 161 -15.20 23.57 7.33
N MET A 162 -15.34 24.77 6.86
CA MET A 162 -16.63 25.46 6.71
C MET A 162 -16.70 26.16 5.33
N ASP A 163 -17.92 26.49 4.93
CA ASP A 163 -18.18 27.34 3.76
C ASP A 163 -18.15 28.85 4.14
N GLU A 164 -18.38 29.71 3.15
CA GLU A 164 -18.41 31.17 3.31
C GLU A 164 -19.53 31.69 4.19
N ASP A 165 -20.56 30.89 4.43
CA ASP A 165 -21.68 31.18 5.29
C ASP A 165 -21.50 30.65 6.71
N GLY A 166 -20.41 29.95 6.99
CA GLY A 166 -20.06 29.40 8.31
C GLY A 166 -20.70 28.02 8.58
N ASN A 167 -21.17 27.30 7.56
CA ASN A 167 -21.68 25.95 7.73
C ASN A 167 -20.51 24.97 7.78
N ILE A 168 -20.41 24.19 8.85
CA ILE A 168 -19.31 23.25 9.07
C ILE A 168 -19.55 21.97 8.29
N SER A 169 -18.59 21.60 7.44
CA SER A 169 -18.66 20.37 6.64
C SER A 169 -17.74 19.25 7.14
N PHE A 170 -16.72 19.60 7.91
CA PHE A 170 -15.75 18.68 8.49
C PHE A 170 -15.26 19.19 9.85
N ALA A 171 -15.03 18.26 10.78
CA ALA A 171 -14.35 18.50 12.05
C ALA A 171 -13.53 17.25 12.38
N ASN A 172 -12.30 17.47 12.88
CA ASN A 172 -11.47 16.36 13.30
C ASN A 172 -11.90 15.81 14.67
N LYS A 173 -11.37 14.64 15.02
CA LYS A 173 -11.71 13.96 16.27
C LYS A 173 -11.47 14.84 17.50
N SER A 174 -10.34 15.52 17.56
CA SER A 174 -9.97 16.40 18.68
C SER A 174 -10.97 17.56 18.86
N LEU A 175 -11.46 18.15 17.77
CA LEU A 175 -12.49 19.19 17.84
C LEU A 175 -13.84 18.63 18.31
N LEU A 176 -14.25 17.44 17.87
CA LEU A 176 -15.47 16.78 18.31
C LEU A 176 -15.42 16.47 19.80
N GLU A 177 -14.28 15.99 20.30
CA GLU A 177 -14.07 15.71 21.72
C GLU A 177 -14.09 16.98 22.58
N GLU A 178 -13.46 18.05 22.14
CA GLU A 178 -13.40 19.33 22.87
C GLU A 178 -14.74 20.06 22.83
N SER A 179 -15.37 20.14 21.66
CA SER A 179 -16.65 20.83 21.48
C SER A 179 -17.85 20.05 22.02
N LYS A 180 -17.73 18.75 22.29
CA LYS A 180 -18.78 17.83 22.72
C LYS A 180 -19.93 17.65 21.70
N TYR A 181 -19.74 18.10 20.47
CA TYR A 181 -20.68 17.87 19.37
C TYR A 181 -20.28 16.62 18.58
N THR A 182 -21.27 15.95 18.02
CA THR A 182 -21.03 15.01 16.92
C THR A 182 -20.87 15.76 15.60
N LEU A 183 -20.26 15.13 14.59
CA LEU A 183 -20.13 15.75 13.27
C LEU A 183 -21.49 16.09 12.64
N GLU A 184 -22.48 15.23 12.82
CA GLU A 184 -23.84 15.46 12.29
C GLU A 184 -24.50 16.66 12.95
N GLU A 185 -24.28 16.85 14.23
CA GLU A 185 -24.80 18.03 14.95
C GLU A 185 -24.07 19.30 14.49
N LEU A 186 -22.74 19.26 14.34
CA LEU A 186 -21.96 20.40 13.85
C LEU A 186 -22.36 20.85 12.44
N LYS A 187 -22.80 19.94 11.58
CA LYS A 187 -23.33 20.28 10.26
C LYS A 187 -24.64 21.07 10.30
N THR A 188 -25.35 21.04 11.41
CA THR A 188 -26.61 21.78 11.60
C THR A 188 -26.44 23.08 12.38
N VAL A 189 -25.25 23.31 12.94
CA VAL A 189 -24.90 24.49 13.73
C VAL A 189 -24.01 25.41 12.88
N ASN A 190 -24.30 26.71 12.90
CA ASN A 190 -23.42 27.67 12.24
C ASN A 190 -22.19 27.96 13.10
N PHE A 191 -21.06 28.15 12.45
CA PHE A 191 -19.78 28.47 13.13
C PHE A 191 -19.93 29.65 14.11
N ASN A 192 -20.69 30.66 13.74
CA ASN A 192 -20.93 31.84 14.60
C ASN A 192 -21.63 31.50 15.92
N ASP A 193 -22.44 30.43 15.92
CA ASP A 193 -23.16 29.99 17.14
C ASP A 193 -22.26 29.26 18.13
N LEU A 194 -21.09 28.80 17.65
CA LEU A 194 -20.06 28.20 18.49
C LEU A 194 -19.14 29.23 19.16
N ILE A 195 -19.15 30.47 18.68
CA ILE A 195 -18.36 31.56 19.26
C ILE A 195 -19.00 31.99 20.59
N HIS A 196 -18.19 32.09 21.64
CA HIS A 196 -18.68 32.46 22.96
C HIS A 196 -19.31 33.87 22.93
N PRO A 197 -20.43 34.11 23.63
CA PRO A 197 -21.13 35.40 23.64
C PRO A 197 -20.29 36.60 24.12
N ASP A 198 -19.21 36.37 24.90
CA ASP A 198 -18.31 37.42 25.34
C ASP A 198 -17.44 37.99 24.20
N VAL A 199 -17.36 37.30 23.05
CA VAL A 199 -16.56 37.78 21.92
C VAL A 199 -17.31 38.96 21.27
N PRO A 200 -16.67 40.16 21.15
CA PRO A 200 -17.34 41.31 20.55
C PRO A 200 -17.77 41.07 19.10
N LYS A 201 -19.00 41.39 18.76
CA LYS A 201 -19.55 41.21 17.39
C LYS A 201 -18.64 41.88 16.32
N GLN A 202 -18.13 43.11 16.63
CA GLN A 202 -17.22 43.79 15.73
C GLN A 202 -15.95 43.01 15.41
N SER A 203 -15.44 42.20 16.36
CA SER A 203 -14.27 41.32 16.14
C SER A 203 -14.61 40.20 15.17
N ILE A 204 -15.80 39.60 15.32
CA ILE A 204 -16.30 38.53 14.43
C ILE A 204 -16.46 39.07 12.99
N GLU A 205 -17.14 40.21 12.84
CA GLU A 205 -17.32 40.89 11.54
C GLU A 205 -15.98 41.22 10.84
N ASN A 206 -15.02 41.73 11.60
CA ASN A 206 -13.68 42.02 11.07
C ASN A 206 -12.96 40.72 10.60
N THR A 207 -13.08 39.62 11.35
CA THR A 207 -12.52 38.32 10.96
C THR A 207 -13.12 37.84 9.65
N TRP A 208 -14.46 37.84 9.55
CA TRP A 208 -15.14 37.45 8.32
C TRP A 208 -14.77 38.31 7.12
N LYS A 209 -14.60 39.61 7.30
CA LYS A 209 -14.15 40.50 6.23
C LYS A 209 -12.76 40.11 5.70
N ILE A 210 -11.82 39.78 6.59
CA ILE A 210 -10.47 39.37 6.20
C ILE A 210 -10.52 38.05 5.42
N ILE A 211 -11.31 37.08 5.90
CA ILE A 211 -11.46 35.77 5.27
C ILE A 211 -12.11 35.90 3.87
N LYS A 212 -13.20 36.67 3.76
CA LYS A 212 -13.90 36.92 2.48
C LYS A 212 -13.04 37.68 1.46
N ASP A 213 -12.09 38.47 1.92
CA ASP A 213 -11.08 39.11 1.06
C ASP A 213 -9.99 38.11 0.60
N GLY A 214 -10.08 36.83 0.92
CA GLY A 214 -9.11 35.79 0.56
C GLY A 214 -7.79 35.89 1.32
N LYS A 215 -7.77 36.55 2.47
CA LYS A 215 -6.59 36.73 3.32
C LYS A 215 -6.63 35.76 4.49
N ILE A 216 -5.45 35.30 4.91
CA ILE A 216 -5.31 34.46 6.09
C ILE A 216 -5.52 35.30 7.34
N TRP A 217 -6.42 34.88 8.20
CA TRP A 217 -6.62 35.45 9.53
C TRP A 217 -6.02 34.50 10.58
N THR A 218 -5.29 35.04 11.54
CA THR A 218 -4.78 34.29 12.69
C THR A 218 -5.10 35.05 13.97
N GLY A 219 -5.71 34.35 14.93
CA GLY A 219 -6.11 34.94 16.20
C GLY A 219 -6.63 33.92 17.19
N ASN A 220 -6.82 34.36 18.44
CA ASN A 220 -7.44 33.56 19.48
C ASN A 220 -8.92 33.87 19.54
N THR A 221 -9.74 32.84 19.53
CA THR A 221 -11.21 32.96 19.69
C THR A 221 -11.65 32.09 20.85
N LYS A 222 -12.57 32.61 21.65
CA LYS A 222 -13.25 31.88 22.71
C LYS A 222 -14.49 31.21 22.11
N PHE A 223 -14.60 29.90 22.28
CA PHE A 223 -15.71 29.08 21.83
C PHE A 223 -16.54 28.55 23.02
N ILE A 224 -17.71 28.06 22.72
CA ILE A 224 -18.58 27.41 23.67
C ILE A 224 -18.92 26.00 23.20
N SER A 225 -18.72 25.01 24.07
CA SER A 225 -19.10 23.60 23.82
C SER A 225 -20.62 23.40 23.94
N LYS A 226 -21.09 22.24 23.52
CA LYS A 226 -22.47 21.80 23.66
C LYS A 226 -22.94 21.84 25.14
N ASP A 227 -22.04 21.50 26.06
CA ASP A 227 -22.29 21.50 27.50
C ASP A 227 -22.12 22.87 28.14
N LYS A 228 -21.99 23.94 27.34
CA LYS A 228 -21.80 25.34 27.75
C LYS A 228 -20.48 25.63 28.47
N GLU A 229 -19.49 24.77 28.33
CA GLU A 229 -18.13 25.04 28.79
C GLU A 229 -17.39 25.87 27.75
N SER A 230 -16.57 26.82 28.20
CA SER A 230 -15.78 27.65 27.29
C SER A 230 -14.39 27.09 27.06
N PHE A 231 -13.94 27.12 25.82
CA PHE A 231 -12.58 26.77 25.43
C PHE A 231 -11.98 27.79 24.45
N TYR A 232 -10.68 27.82 24.35
CA TYR A 232 -9.97 28.80 23.51
C TYR A 232 -9.27 28.09 22.37
N LEU A 233 -9.45 28.62 21.16
CA LEU A 233 -8.72 28.17 19.97
C LEU A 233 -7.84 29.27 19.45
N LYS A 234 -6.60 28.93 19.12
CA LYS A 234 -5.78 29.72 18.22
C LYS A 234 -6.12 29.29 16.80
N ASN A 235 -6.89 30.13 16.12
CA ASN A 235 -7.33 29.86 14.76
C ASN A 235 -6.35 30.40 13.72
N THR A 236 -6.23 29.67 12.62
CA THR A 236 -5.67 30.15 11.35
C THR A 236 -6.67 29.75 10.27
N ILE A 237 -7.32 30.71 9.67
CA ILE A 237 -8.40 30.52 8.71
C ILE A 237 -8.03 31.19 7.39
#